data_38c167a2f44a1de571cc00fe007f9da1
#
_entry.id   38c167a2f44a1de571cc00fe007f9da1
#
_cell.length_a   1.000
_cell.length_b   1.000
_cell.length_c   1.000
_cell.angle_alpha   90.00
_cell.angle_beta   90.00
_cell.angle_gamma   90.00
#
_symmetry.space_group_name_H-M   'P 1'
#
loop_
_entity.id
_entity.type
_entity.pdbx_description
1 polymer ?
#
loop_
_entity_poly.entity_id
_entity_poly.type
_entity_poly.pdbx_seq_one_letter_code
_entity_poly.pdbx_strand_id
1 'polypeptide(L)'
;YNGSKRWLSLGPLSFQPSEFAKVAVILLLSWVITRGKEEDRGILHMAGKMAVLLPIVGLVGTNNLSTAIIILGIGVILIFVSNPRYLPFVGIGAAGILFIGIFLGMASYRLERLAIWRNPEAYEKGFQTIQGLYAIGSGGIFGKGLGSSLQKLGFVPEAQNDMIFSIVCEELGVFGGLVVLILFGYLLYRLFFIAQNAPDFYGSLVVGGIMIHIALQVILNICGV
;
A
#
# COMPACT_ATOMS: atom_id res chain seq x y z
N TYR A 1 9.48 -19.63 5.62
CA TYR A 1 10.30 -18.46 5.37
C TYR A 1 10.23 -17.54 6.57
N ASN A 2 11.32 -17.32 7.28
CA ASN A 2 11.52 -16.39 8.41
C ASN A 2 10.51 -16.48 9.58
N GLY A 3 9.90 -17.62 9.87
CA GLY A 3 9.08 -17.85 11.07
C GLY A 3 7.74 -17.10 11.13
N SER A 4 7.41 -16.25 10.18
CA SER A 4 6.15 -15.53 10.19
C SER A 4 5.06 -16.31 9.46
N LYS A 5 4.03 -16.72 10.19
CA LYS A 5 2.84 -17.42 9.66
C LYS A 5 1.91 -16.44 8.92
N ARG A 6 2.37 -15.88 7.80
CA ARG A 6 1.60 -14.89 7.02
C ARG A 6 0.75 -15.51 5.93
N TRP A 7 1.12 -16.71 5.49
CA TRP A 7 0.50 -17.42 4.39
C TRP A 7 -0.23 -18.66 4.90
N LEU A 8 -1.45 -18.85 4.45
CA LEU A 8 -2.20 -20.08 4.62
C LEU A 8 -2.04 -20.90 3.33
N SER A 9 -1.44 -22.08 3.43
CA SER A 9 -1.38 -23.03 2.31
C SER A 9 -2.45 -24.10 2.47
N LEU A 10 -3.28 -24.20 1.43
CA LEU A 10 -4.32 -25.21 1.26
C LEU A 10 -3.91 -26.08 0.06
N GLY A 11 -3.02 -27.04 0.29
CA GLY A 11 -2.45 -27.85 -0.78
C GLY A 11 -1.56 -27.02 -1.72
N PRO A 12 -1.83 -27.02 -3.05
CA PRO A 12 -1.05 -26.25 -4.02
C PRO A 12 -1.35 -24.74 -4.00
N LEU A 13 -2.42 -24.32 -3.32
CA LEU A 13 -2.82 -22.91 -3.24
C LEU A 13 -2.34 -22.32 -1.93
N SER A 14 -1.64 -21.19 -2.01
CA SER A 14 -1.30 -20.36 -0.85
C SER A 14 -1.96 -18.98 -1.00
N PHE A 15 -2.57 -18.49 0.06
CA PHE A 15 -3.14 -17.15 0.08
C PHE A 15 -2.82 -16.44 1.38
N GLN A 16 -2.78 -15.11 1.32
CA GLN A 16 -2.52 -14.28 2.47
C GLN A 16 -3.84 -13.68 2.99
N PRO A 17 -4.29 -14.01 4.23
CA PRO A 17 -5.56 -13.52 4.78
C PRO A 17 -5.67 -12.00 4.82
N SER A 18 -4.55 -11.29 4.97
CA SER A 18 -4.54 -9.83 5.01
C SER A 18 -4.90 -9.17 3.66
N GLU A 19 -4.80 -9.89 2.54
CA GLU A 19 -5.29 -9.40 1.25
C GLU A 19 -6.82 -9.30 1.25
N PHE A 20 -7.49 -10.33 1.78
CA PHE A 20 -8.94 -10.31 1.98
C PHE A 20 -9.38 -9.26 3.00
N ALA A 21 -8.58 -9.05 4.06
CA ALA A 21 -8.87 -8.05 5.07
C ALA A 21 -8.95 -6.63 4.48
N LYS A 22 -8.12 -6.28 3.49
CA LYS A 22 -8.18 -4.98 2.81
C LYS A 22 -9.53 -4.76 2.12
N VAL A 23 -10.00 -5.77 1.37
CA VAL A 23 -11.29 -5.71 0.68
C VAL A 23 -12.44 -5.68 1.69
N ALA A 24 -12.39 -6.53 2.73
CA ALA A 24 -13.40 -6.57 3.78
C ALA A 24 -13.52 -5.22 4.50
N VAL A 25 -12.39 -4.55 4.77
CA VAL A 25 -12.38 -3.21 5.39
C VAL A 25 -13.02 -2.17 4.48
N ILE A 26 -12.74 -2.18 3.17
CA ILE A 26 -13.38 -1.26 2.22
C ILE A 26 -14.90 -1.42 2.28
N LEU A 27 -15.41 -2.65 2.18
CA LEU A 27 -16.84 -2.93 2.18
C LEU A 27 -17.49 -2.55 3.54
N LEU A 28 -16.88 -3.00 4.64
CA LEU A 28 -17.37 -2.74 5.99
C LEU A 28 -17.41 -1.24 6.30
N LEU A 29 -16.31 -0.54 6.01
CA LEU A 29 -16.21 0.87 6.33
C LEU A 29 -17.15 1.71 5.46
N SER A 30 -17.27 1.40 4.17
CA SER A 30 -18.24 2.04 3.28
C SER A 30 -19.68 1.84 3.80
N TRP A 31 -20.00 0.65 4.30
CA TRP A 31 -21.30 0.37 4.89
C TRP A 31 -21.54 1.14 6.19
N VAL A 32 -20.56 1.18 7.10
CA VAL A 32 -20.63 1.93 8.37
C VAL A 32 -20.78 3.43 8.11
N ILE A 33 -20.07 3.96 7.09
CA ILE A 33 -20.15 5.37 6.74
C ILE A 33 -21.55 5.71 6.20
N THR A 34 -22.10 4.88 5.31
CA THR A 34 -23.41 5.12 4.69
C THR A 34 -24.58 4.98 5.63
N ARG A 35 -24.47 4.13 6.64
CA ARG A 35 -25.54 3.98 7.67
C ARG A 35 -25.52 5.07 8.74
N GLY A 36 -24.43 5.84 8.86
CA GLY A 36 -24.37 6.97 9.79
C GLY A 36 -25.37 8.05 9.39
N LYS A 37 -26.19 8.54 10.35
CA LYS A 37 -27.12 9.65 10.12
C LYS A 37 -26.31 10.92 9.81
N GLU A 38 -26.85 11.77 8.93
CA GLU A 38 -26.20 13.04 8.56
C GLU A 38 -25.94 13.99 9.74
N GLU A 39 -26.72 13.87 10.81
CA GLU A 39 -26.59 14.66 12.03
C GLU A 39 -25.35 14.28 12.88
N ASP A 40 -24.82 13.06 12.74
CA ASP A 40 -23.72 12.52 13.54
C ASP A 40 -22.33 12.84 12.92
N ARG A 41 -22.09 14.09 12.53
CA ARG A 41 -20.80 14.53 11.95
C ARG A 41 -19.78 14.96 13.00
N GLY A 42 -19.97 14.59 14.27
CA GLY A 42 -19.08 14.93 15.38
C GLY A 42 -17.78 14.10 15.42
N ILE A 43 -16.79 14.61 16.18
CA ILE A 43 -15.49 13.92 16.40
C ILE A 43 -15.70 12.52 17.02
N LEU A 44 -16.65 12.38 17.93
CA LEU A 44 -16.99 11.08 18.56
C LEU A 44 -17.47 10.05 17.54
N HIS A 45 -18.25 10.46 16.55
CA HIS A 45 -18.73 9.55 15.51
C HIS A 45 -17.61 9.12 14.55
N MET A 46 -16.71 10.04 14.24
CA MET A 46 -15.49 9.70 13.49
C MET A 46 -14.59 8.74 14.27
N ALA A 47 -14.41 8.97 15.56
CA ALA A 47 -13.67 8.07 16.45
C ALA A 47 -14.30 6.68 16.49
N GLY A 48 -15.64 6.58 16.50
CA GLY A 48 -16.37 5.32 16.39
C GLY A 48 -16.09 4.56 15.09
N LYS A 49 -16.05 5.26 13.95
CA LYS A 49 -15.69 4.65 12.66
C LYS A 49 -14.22 4.19 12.64
N MET A 50 -13.32 4.98 13.21
CA MET A 50 -11.91 4.58 13.39
C MET A 50 -11.75 3.40 14.34
N ALA A 51 -12.55 3.33 15.40
CA ALA A 51 -12.52 2.23 16.37
C ALA A 51 -12.83 0.86 15.72
N VAL A 52 -13.62 0.83 14.65
CA VAL A 52 -13.88 -0.40 13.88
C VAL A 52 -12.62 -0.89 13.15
N LEU A 53 -11.73 0.02 12.74
CA LEU A 53 -10.50 -0.32 12.05
C LEU A 53 -9.39 -0.81 12.99
N LEU A 54 -9.32 -0.28 14.21
CA LEU A 54 -8.22 -0.53 15.14
C LEU A 54 -7.99 -2.01 15.45
N PRO A 55 -9.00 -2.85 15.71
CA PRO A 55 -8.80 -4.29 15.93
C PRO A 55 -8.20 -4.98 14.72
N ILE A 56 -8.66 -4.63 13.51
CA ILE A 56 -8.20 -5.25 12.27
C ILE A 56 -6.75 -4.83 11.98
N VAL A 57 -6.46 -3.53 12.10
CA VAL A 57 -5.11 -2.97 11.95
C VAL A 57 -4.16 -3.55 12.98
N GLY A 58 -4.59 -3.67 14.24
CA GLY A 58 -3.81 -4.27 15.32
C GLY A 58 -3.48 -5.74 15.03
N LEU A 59 -4.47 -6.53 14.67
CA LEU A 59 -4.33 -7.96 14.38
C LEU A 59 -3.43 -8.23 13.17
N VAL A 60 -3.58 -7.44 12.10
CA VAL A 60 -2.72 -7.54 10.92
C VAL A 60 -1.32 -7.00 11.22
N GLY A 61 -1.22 -5.92 12.00
CA GLY A 61 0.04 -5.23 12.32
C GLY A 61 1.02 -6.07 13.14
N THR A 62 0.53 -7.04 13.94
CA THR A 62 1.38 -7.97 14.67
C THR A 62 2.25 -8.83 13.73
N ASN A 63 1.73 -9.16 12.55
CA ASN A 63 2.39 -10.05 11.58
C ASN A 63 2.88 -9.32 10.32
N ASN A 64 2.20 -8.26 9.88
CA ASN A 64 2.52 -7.53 8.67
C ASN A 64 2.22 -6.04 8.82
N LEU A 65 3.25 -5.29 9.22
CA LEU A 65 3.14 -3.85 9.44
C LEU A 65 2.80 -3.08 8.14
N SER A 66 3.39 -3.46 7.01
CA SER A 66 3.15 -2.79 5.73
C SER A 66 1.68 -2.88 5.33
N THR A 67 1.08 -4.07 5.42
CA THR A 67 -0.34 -4.26 5.14
C THR A 67 -1.23 -3.52 6.15
N ALA A 68 -0.84 -3.48 7.43
CA ALA A 68 -1.58 -2.71 8.44
C ALA A 68 -1.58 -1.21 8.13
N ILE A 69 -0.47 -0.66 7.66
CA ILE A 69 -0.36 0.74 7.22
C ILE A 69 -1.28 1.00 6.00
N ILE A 70 -1.33 0.07 5.04
CA ILE A 70 -2.23 0.18 3.89
C ILE A 70 -3.70 0.19 4.35
N ILE A 71 -4.10 -0.75 5.22
CA ILE A 71 -5.46 -0.81 5.75
C ILE A 71 -5.82 0.47 6.51
N LEU A 72 -4.90 0.97 7.34
CA LEU A 72 -5.09 2.23 8.05
C LEU A 72 -5.24 3.40 7.08
N GLY A 73 -4.37 3.47 6.06
CA GLY A 73 -4.42 4.49 5.02
C GLY A 73 -5.75 4.50 4.25
N ILE A 74 -6.22 3.32 3.82
CA ILE A 74 -7.52 3.17 3.16
C ILE A 74 -8.63 3.71 4.08
N GLY A 75 -8.64 3.31 5.35
CA GLY A 75 -9.66 3.71 6.30
C GLY A 75 -9.67 5.21 6.57
N VAL A 76 -8.50 5.81 6.81
CA VAL A 76 -8.37 7.25 7.06
C VAL A 76 -8.83 8.06 5.86
N ILE A 77 -8.42 7.67 4.64
CA ILE A 77 -8.79 8.40 3.42
C ILE A 77 -10.29 8.25 3.14
N LEU A 78 -10.89 7.05 3.31
CA LEU A 78 -12.34 6.86 3.13
C LEU A 78 -13.15 7.72 4.10
N ILE A 79 -12.76 7.75 5.38
CA ILE A 79 -13.42 8.59 6.38
C ILE A 79 -13.22 10.08 6.04
N PHE A 80 -12.03 10.47 5.56
CA PHE A 80 -11.75 11.84 5.15
C PHE A 80 -12.64 12.27 3.99
N VAL A 81 -12.71 11.49 2.92
CA VAL A 81 -13.53 11.79 1.74
C VAL A 81 -15.02 11.84 2.08
N SER A 82 -15.47 11.05 3.04
CA SER A 82 -16.88 11.01 3.47
C SER A 82 -17.29 12.13 4.42
N ASN A 83 -16.34 12.91 4.95
CA ASN A 83 -16.63 13.93 5.96
C ASN A 83 -16.22 15.33 5.48
N PRO A 84 -17.13 16.31 5.47
CA PRO A 84 -16.84 17.69 5.02
C PRO A 84 -15.94 18.47 6.00
N ARG A 85 -15.75 17.98 7.24
CA ARG A 85 -14.92 18.65 8.24
C ARG A 85 -13.50 18.11 8.20
N TYR A 86 -12.57 18.89 7.68
CA TYR A 86 -11.14 18.51 7.58
C TYR A 86 -10.33 18.73 8.88
N LEU A 87 -10.80 19.61 9.77
CA LEU A 87 -10.07 19.98 10.98
C LEU A 87 -9.71 18.78 11.90
N PRO A 88 -10.61 17.82 12.16
CA PRO A 88 -10.25 16.63 12.93
C PRO A 88 -9.14 15.79 12.30
N PHE A 89 -9.05 15.78 10.95
CA PHE A 89 -8.01 15.02 10.25
C PHE A 89 -6.62 15.65 10.37
N VAL A 90 -6.55 16.96 10.54
CA VAL A 90 -5.27 17.64 10.88
C VAL A 90 -4.77 17.11 12.23
N GLY A 91 -5.67 16.97 13.23
CA GLY A 91 -5.33 16.37 14.52
C GLY A 91 -4.91 14.90 14.41
N ILE A 92 -5.64 14.09 13.63
CA ILE A 92 -5.32 12.68 13.36
C ILE A 92 -3.97 12.57 12.62
N GLY A 93 -3.73 13.43 11.64
CA GLY A 93 -2.47 13.49 10.91
C GLY A 93 -1.30 13.84 11.82
N ALA A 94 -1.44 14.85 12.66
CA ALA A 94 -0.43 15.25 13.65
C ALA A 94 -0.15 14.12 14.67
N ALA A 95 -1.20 13.49 15.18
CA ALA A 95 -1.09 12.34 16.08
C ALA A 95 -0.43 11.15 15.38
N GLY A 96 -0.73 10.91 14.10
CA GLY A 96 -0.14 9.87 13.28
C GLY A 96 1.36 10.10 13.06
N ILE A 97 1.78 11.32 12.75
CA ILE A 97 3.19 11.69 12.60
C ILE A 97 3.94 11.51 13.93
N LEU A 98 3.35 11.97 15.04
CA LEU A 98 3.92 11.77 16.37
C LEU A 98 4.05 10.27 16.71
N PHE A 99 3.01 9.49 16.44
CA PHE A 99 3.02 8.05 16.65
C PHE A 99 4.10 7.35 15.82
N ILE A 100 4.23 7.69 14.53
CA ILE A 100 5.29 7.16 13.65
C ILE A 100 6.66 7.54 14.20
N GLY A 101 6.86 8.76 14.65
CA GLY A 101 8.12 9.20 15.25
C GLY A 101 8.51 8.40 16.50
N ILE A 102 7.56 8.23 17.42
CA ILE A 102 7.74 7.39 18.63
C ILE A 102 7.99 5.94 18.24
N PHE A 103 7.17 5.40 17.34
CA PHE A 103 7.23 4.01 16.90
C PHE A 103 8.53 3.65 16.17
N LEU A 104 9.08 4.58 15.38
CA LEU A 104 10.39 4.42 14.75
C LEU A 104 11.51 4.46 15.80
N GLY A 105 11.41 5.36 16.80
CA GLY A 105 12.40 5.51 17.85
C GLY A 105 12.45 4.34 18.84
N MET A 106 11.35 3.60 19.01
CA MET A 106 11.26 2.48 19.96
C MET A 106 12.00 1.20 19.53
N ALA A 107 12.36 1.07 18.26
CA ALA A 107 13.00 -0.15 17.76
C ALA A 107 14.14 0.17 16.80
N SER A 108 15.37 -0.12 17.21
CA SER A 108 16.59 0.14 16.44
C SER A 108 16.58 -0.49 15.04
N TYR A 109 15.97 -1.66 14.85
CA TYR A 109 15.89 -2.32 13.55
C TYR A 109 15.06 -1.56 12.50
N ARG A 110 14.15 -0.68 12.95
CA ARG A 110 13.33 0.16 12.04
C ARG A 110 14.13 1.36 11.55
N LEU A 111 14.94 1.95 12.43
CA LEU A 111 15.90 2.99 12.05
C LEU A 111 16.97 2.43 11.12
N GLU A 112 17.43 1.17 11.37
CA GLU A 112 18.33 0.46 10.47
C GLU A 112 17.73 0.32 9.06
N ARG A 113 16.43 -0.04 8.92
CA ARG A 113 15.78 -0.10 7.60
C ARG A 113 15.76 1.24 6.88
N LEU A 114 15.53 2.33 7.60
CA LEU A 114 15.58 3.66 7.01
C LEU A 114 17.01 4.04 6.59
N ALA A 115 18.00 3.67 7.38
CA ALA A 115 19.41 3.86 7.06
C ALA A 115 19.83 3.03 5.83
N ILE A 116 19.38 1.78 5.73
CA ILE A 116 19.58 0.91 4.57
C ILE A 116 18.95 1.52 3.31
N TRP A 117 17.73 2.02 3.40
CA TRP A 117 17.06 2.67 2.28
C TRP A 117 17.83 3.91 1.79
N ARG A 118 18.41 4.69 2.72
CA ARG A 118 19.19 5.89 2.38
C ARG A 118 20.57 5.58 1.83
N ASN A 119 21.22 4.52 2.34
CA ASN A 119 22.56 4.10 1.91
C ASN A 119 22.65 2.58 1.90
N PRO A 120 22.06 1.92 0.87
CA PRO A 120 21.98 0.47 0.82
C PRO A 120 23.35 -0.23 0.71
N GLU A 121 24.34 0.45 0.13
CA GLU A 121 25.70 -0.10 -0.07
C GLU A 121 26.44 -0.33 1.26
N ALA A 122 26.08 0.40 2.32
CA ALA A 122 26.71 0.28 3.63
C ALA A 122 26.23 -0.93 4.44
N TYR A 123 25.23 -1.67 3.97
CA TYR A 123 24.56 -2.72 4.72
C TYR A 123 24.36 -3.99 3.89
N GLU A 124 24.67 -5.15 4.44
CA GLU A 124 24.41 -6.44 3.76
C GLU A 124 22.92 -6.64 3.39
N LYS A 125 22.01 -6.13 4.23
CA LYS A 125 20.57 -6.18 3.99
C LYS A 125 20.09 -5.23 2.87
N GLY A 126 20.96 -4.33 2.39
CA GLY A 126 20.69 -3.45 1.25
C GLY A 126 20.79 -4.14 -0.10
N PHE A 127 21.25 -5.40 -0.14
CA PHE A 127 21.45 -6.16 -1.39
C PHE A 127 20.23 -6.14 -2.31
N GLN A 128 19.02 -6.33 -1.77
CA GLN A 128 17.78 -6.31 -2.55
C GLN A 128 17.57 -4.96 -3.25
N THR A 129 17.73 -3.85 -2.55
CA THR A 129 17.58 -2.49 -3.11
C THR A 129 18.64 -2.22 -4.17
N ILE A 130 19.89 -2.60 -3.92
CA ILE A 130 21.00 -2.43 -4.90
C ILE A 130 20.71 -3.21 -6.17
N GLN A 131 20.28 -4.47 -6.06
CA GLN A 131 19.96 -5.28 -7.24
C GLN A 131 18.73 -4.71 -8.00
N GLY A 132 17.74 -4.15 -7.29
CA GLY A 132 16.64 -3.43 -7.92
C GLY A 132 17.09 -2.20 -8.69
N LEU A 133 18.01 -1.40 -8.13
CA LEU A 133 18.62 -0.26 -8.82
C LEU A 133 19.44 -0.68 -10.03
N TYR A 134 20.20 -1.77 -9.92
CA TYR A 134 20.93 -2.33 -11.05
C TYR A 134 19.99 -2.83 -12.16
N ALA A 135 18.86 -3.44 -11.82
CA ALA A 135 17.84 -3.82 -12.77
C ALA A 135 17.37 -2.60 -13.58
N ILE A 136 16.95 -1.53 -12.87
CA ILE A 136 16.50 -0.29 -13.53
C ILE A 136 17.60 0.32 -14.39
N GLY A 137 18.81 0.47 -13.83
CA GLY A 137 19.94 1.07 -14.54
C GLY A 137 20.38 0.29 -15.78
N SER A 138 20.33 -1.05 -15.71
CA SER A 138 20.75 -1.92 -16.80
C SER A 138 19.73 -2.02 -17.94
N GLY A 139 18.45 -1.67 -17.70
CA GLY A 139 17.41 -1.65 -18.71
C GLY A 139 17.54 -0.50 -19.71
N GLY A 140 18.18 0.62 -19.32
CA GLY A 140 18.30 1.79 -20.18
C GLY A 140 16.93 2.36 -20.61
N ILE A 141 16.85 2.95 -21.80
CA ILE A 141 15.61 3.60 -22.27
C ILE A 141 14.60 2.56 -22.79
N PHE A 142 15.04 1.56 -23.55
CA PHE A 142 14.17 0.61 -24.26
C PHE A 142 14.17 -0.81 -23.67
N GLY A 143 14.96 -1.06 -22.64
CA GLY A 143 15.03 -2.36 -21.98
C GLY A 143 15.91 -3.39 -22.71
N LYS A 144 16.10 -4.54 -22.07
CA LYS A 144 16.82 -5.70 -22.60
C LYS A 144 15.94 -6.63 -23.45
N GLY A 145 14.64 -6.39 -23.47
CA GLY A 145 13.63 -7.24 -24.09
C GLY A 145 12.85 -8.09 -23.09
N LEU A 146 11.61 -8.39 -23.45
CA LEU A 146 10.72 -9.23 -22.64
C LEU A 146 11.35 -10.60 -22.40
N GLY A 147 11.31 -11.04 -21.14
CA GLY A 147 11.88 -12.32 -20.74
C GLY A 147 13.40 -12.31 -20.53
N SER A 148 14.12 -11.23 -20.86
CA SER A 148 15.58 -11.15 -20.85
C SER A 148 16.17 -10.57 -19.57
N SER A 149 15.36 -10.37 -18.53
CA SER A 149 15.88 -9.93 -17.22
C SER A 149 16.80 -11.00 -16.62
N LEU A 150 18.02 -10.63 -16.29
CA LEU A 150 18.96 -11.46 -15.55
C LEU A 150 18.64 -11.42 -14.05
N GLN A 151 18.16 -10.30 -13.56
CA GLN A 151 17.90 -10.08 -12.14
C GLN A 151 16.78 -10.97 -11.61
N LYS A 152 15.78 -11.32 -12.43
CA LYS A 152 14.71 -12.25 -12.05
C LYS A 152 15.16 -13.69 -11.83
N LEU A 153 16.34 -14.08 -12.34
CA LEU A 153 16.87 -15.45 -12.25
C LEU A 153 17.48 -15.79 -10.87
N GLY A 154 17.14 -15.06 -9.83
CA GLY A 154 17.54 -15.31 -8.45
C GLY A 154 18.49 -14.28 -7.86
N PHE A 155 18.87 -13.26 -8.61
CA PHE A 155 19.69 -12.16 -8.07
C PHE A 155 18.87 -11.18 -7.24
N VAL A 156 17.61 -10.93 -7.60
CA VAL A 156 16.69 -10.10 -6.81
C VAL A 156 15.77 -11.02 -5.98
N PRO A 157 15.86 -10.99 -4.65
CA PRO A 157 14.88 -11.65 -3.79
C PRO A 157 13.48 -11.08 -4.03
N GLU A 158 12.45 -11.93 -4.01
CA GLU A 158 11.04 -11.52 -4.20
C GLU A 158 10.80 -10.67 -5.47
N ALA A 159 11.55 -10.96 -6.55
CA ALA A 159 11.51 -10.22 -7.82
C ALA A 159 10.10 -10.09 -8.41
N GLN A 160 9.26 -11.10 -8.22
CA GLN A 160 7.87 -11.16 -8.71
C GLN A 160 6.85 -10.45 -7.80
N ASN A 161 7.24 -10.01 -6.62
CA ASN A 161 6.38 -9.36 -5.62
C ASN A 161 6.80 -7.90 -5.42
N ASP A 162 7.71 -7.67 -4.47
CA ASP A 162 8.06 -6.33 -4.03
C ASP A 162 8.92 -5.55 -5.03
N MET A 163 9.65 -6.27 -5.92
CA MET A 163 10.60 -5.68 -6.87
C MET A 163 10.15 -5.81 -8.34
N ILE A 164 8.86 -6.07 -8.58
CA ILE A 164 8.35 -6.30 -9.94
C ILE A 164 8.56 -5.08 -10.84
N PHE A 165 8.46 -3.86 -10.32
CA PHE A 165 8.67 -2.64 -11.08
C PHE A 165 10.11 -2.51 -11.59
N SER A 166 11.10 -2.94 -10.81
CA SER A 166 12.51 -2.97 -11.25
C SER A 166 12.72 -3.94 -12.42
N ILE A 167 12.05 -5.11 -12.37
CA ILE A 167 12.12 -6.09 -13.47
C ILE A 167 11.44 -5.55 -14.73
N VAL A 168 10.30 -4.86 -14.59
CA VAL A 168 9.65 -4.18 -15.71
C VAL A 168 10.59 -3.14 -16.35
N CYS A 169 11.29 -2.35 -15.54
CA CYS A 169 12.27 -1.39 -16.02
C CYS A 169 13.50 -2.07 -16.66
N GLU A 170 13.94 -3.24 -16.20
CA GLU A 170 15.03 -3.98 -16.83
C GLU A 170 14.62 -4.52 -18.21
N GLU A 171 13.43 -5.10 -18.33
CA GLU A 171 12.96 -5.75 -19.56
C GLU A 171 12.46 -4.75 -20.61
N LEU A 172 11.71 -3.73 -20.20
CA LEU A 172 11.05 -2.77 -21.10
C LEU A 172 11.70 -1.37 -21.07
N GLY A 173 12.71 -1.17 -20.24
CA GLY A 173 13.38 0.11 -20.05
C GLY A 173 12.55 1.13 -19.30
N VAL A 174 13.10 2.33 -19.18
CA VAL A 174 12.40 3.48 -18.58
C VAL A 174 11.11 3.80 -19.33
N PHE A 175 11.11 3.64 -20.67
CA PHE A 175 9.92 3.83 -21.48
C PHE A 175 8.80 2.87 -21.10
N GLY A 176 9.09 1.57 -20.94
CA GLY A 176 8.10 0.58 -20.50
C GLY A 176 7.60 0.84 -19.08
N GLY A 177 8.49 1.20 -18.15
CA GLY A 177 8.12 1.64 -16.81
C GLY A 177 7.14 2.82 -16.81
N LEU A 178 7.42 3.84 -17.65
CA LEU A 178 6.54 4.99 -17.81
C LEU A 178 5.18 4.61 -18.38
N VAL A 179 5.13 3.73 -19.37
CA VAL A 179 3.86 3.24 -19.95
C VAL A 179 3.03 2.53 -18.88
N VAL A 180 3.65 1.69 -18.05
CA VAL A 180 2.94 1.00 -16.95
C VAL A 180 2.38 2.01 -15.95
N LEU A 181 3.14 3.05 -15.58
CA LEU A 181 2.68 4.12 -14.69
C LEU A 181 1.50 4.90 -15.28
N ILE A 182 1.56 5.22 -16.57
CA ILE A 182 0.46 5.90 -17.28
C ILE A 182 -0.80 5.03 -17.28
N LEU A 183 -0.67 3.71 -17.51
CA LEU A 183 -1.80 2.78 -17.46
C LEU A 183 -2.43 2.70 -16.07
N PHE A 184 -1.62 2.66 -15.01
CA PHE A 184 -2.16 2.74 -13.64
C PHE A 184 -2.81 4.10 -13.38
N GLY A 185 -2.21 5.20 -13.81
CA GLY A 185 -2.81 6.54 -13.73
C GLY A 185 -4.17 6.60 -14.44
N TYR A 186 -4.27 6.02 -15.63
CA TYR A 186 -5.52 5.93 -16.37
C TYR A 186 -6.56 5.05 -15.66
N LEU A 187 -6.15 3.91 -15.09
CA LEU A 187 -7.02 3.06 -14.28
C LEU A 187 -7.59 3.83 -13.08
N LEU A 188 -6.72 4.54 -12.33
CA LEU A 188 -7.16 5.35 -11.19
C LEU A 188 -8.12 6.47 -11.61
N TYR A 189 -7.85 7.14 -12.73
CA TYR A 189 -8.75 8.13 -13.31
C TYR A 189 -10.12 7.53 -13.65
N ARG A 190 -10.16 6.34 -14.26
CA ARG A 190 -11.41 5.65 -14.58
C ARG A 190 -12.19 5.26 -13.31
N LEU A 191 -11.50 4.75 -12.29
CA LEU A 191 -12.13 4.43 -11.01
C LEU A 191 -12.66 5.69 -10.32
N PHE A 192 -11.94 6.80 -10.35
CA PHE A 192 -12.40 8.07 -9.84
C PHE A 192 -13.68 8.54 -10.54
N PHE A 193 -13.71 8.48 -11.88
CA PHE A 193 -14.88 8.83 -12.66
C PHE A 193 -16.09 7.94 -12.33
N ILE A 194 -15.89 6.62 -12.18
CA ILE A 194 -16.94 5.67 -11.77
C ILE A 194 -17.45 6.00 -10.35
N ALA A 195 -16.54 6.30 -9.42
CA ALA A 195 -16.92 6.67 -8.06
C ALA A 195 -17.78 7.93 -8.01
N GLN A 196 -17.45 8.94 -8.83
CA GLN A 196 -18.24 10.19 -8.90
C GLN A 196 -19.63 10.00 -9.53
N ASN A 197 -19.79 9.05 -10.45
CA ASN A 197 -21.03 8.78 -11.16
C ASN A 197 -21.78 7.55 -10.61
N ALA A 198 -21.40 7.05 -9.45
CA ALA A 198 -22.07 5.93 -8.80
C ALA A 198 -23.52 6.32 -8.42
N PRO A 199 -24.50 5.42 -8.60
CA PRO A 199 -25.91 5.71 -8.34
C PRO A 199 -26.21 5.92 -6.85
N ASP A 200 -25.38 5.40 -5.97
CA ASP A 200 -25.52 5.48 -4.52
C ASP A 200 -24.17 5.80 -3.83
N PHE A 201 -24.27 6.39 -2.64
CA PHE A 201 -23.10 6.80 -1.89
C PHE A 201 -22.25 5.61 -1.40
N TYR A 202 -22.88 4.45 -1.14
CA TYR A 202 -22.17 3.24 -0.78
C TYR A 202 -21.26 2.76 -1.92
N GLY A 203 -21.80 2.65 -3.13
CA GLY A 203 -21.05 2.27 -4.33
C GLY A 203 -19.91 3.24 -4.62
N SER A 204 -20.15 4.55 -4.47
CA SER A 204 -19.11 5.59 -4.59
C SER A 204 -17.94 5.34 -3.62
N LEU A 205 -18.23 5.06 -2.36
CA LEU A 205 -17.20 4.78 -1.34
C LEU A 205 -16.47 3.45 -1.60
N VAL A 206 -17.17 2.43 -2.06
CA VAL A 206 -16.54 1.13 -2.39
C VAL A 206 -15.55 1.31 -3.54
N VAL A 207 -15.97 1.95 -4.64
CA VAL A 207 -15.07 2.20 -5.78
C VAL A 207 -13.92 3.11 -5.38
N GLY A 208 -14.19 4.17 -4.60
CA GLY A 208 -13.17 5.05 -4.03
C GLY A 208 -12.17 4.29 -3.16
N GLY A 209 -12.64 3.37 -2.31
CA GLY A 209 -11.80 2.50 -1.49
C GLY A 209 -10.89 1.58 -2.29
N ILE A 210 -11.43 0.99 -3.38
CA ILE A 210 -10.64 0.17 -4.30
C ILE A 210 -9.57 1.03 -5.00
N MET A 211 -9.94 2.23 -5.45
CA MET A 211 -9.01 3.18 -6.06
C MET A 211 -7.86 3.53 -5.11
N ILE A 212 -8.18 3.87 -3.86
CA ILE A 212 -7.19 4.19 -2.82
C ILE A 212 -6.28 3.00 -2.56
N HIS A 213 -6.84 1.80 -2.47
CA HIS A 213 -6.07 0.57 -2.26
C HIS A 213 -5.04 0.35 -3.37
N ILE A 214 -5.47 0.42 -4.63
CA ILE A 214 -4.57 0.25 -5.79
C ILE A 214 -3.50 1.36 -5.79
N ALA A 215 -3.90 2.62 -5.58
CA ALA A 215 -2.96 3.75 -5.55
C ALA A 215 -1.88 3.57 -4.48
N LEU A 216 -2.27 3.22 -3.25
CA LEU A 216 -1.33 2.98 -2.16
C LEU A 216 -0.38 1.81 -2.45
N GLN A 217 -0.88 0.71 -3.04
CA GLN A 217 -0.02 -0.42 -3.38
C GLN A 217 0.99 -0.07 -4.48
N VAL A 218 0.56 0.63 -5.52
CA VAL A 218 1.46 1.07 -6.61
C VAL A 218 2.53 2.03 -6.06
N ILE A 219 2.12 3.03 -5.28
CA ILE A 219 3.07 3.99 -4.67
C ILE A 219 4.07 3.27 -3.78
N LEU A 220 3.62 2.40 -2.89
CA LEU A 220 4.50 1.68 -1.96
C LEU A 220 5.44 0.70 -2.67
N ASN A 221 4.98 0.05 -3.75
CA ASN A 221 5.84 -0.82 -4.54
C ASN A 221 6.97 -0.03 -5.24
N ILE A 222 6.63 1.13 -5.84
CA ILE A 222 7.63 1.99 -6.51
C ILE A 222 8.60 2.61 -5.50
N CYS A 223 8.10 3.06 -4.34
CA CYS A 223 8.94 3.63 -3.27
C CYS A 223 9.79 2.58 -2.55
N GLY A 224 9.50 1.30 -2.72
CA GLY A 224 10.24 0.19 -2.11
C GLY A 224 11.53 -0.17 -2.85
N VAL A 225 11.71 0.38 -4.04
CA VAL A 225 12.92 0.30 -4.86
C VAL A 225 13.78 1.53 -4.62
#